data_c50facfbe568e394b28e0fae81cfc8c5
#
_entry.id   c50facfbe568e394b28e0fae81cfc8c5
#
_cell.length_a   1.000
_cell.length_b   1.000
_cell.length_c   1.000
_cell.angle_alpha   90.00
_cell.angle_beta   90.00
_cell.angle_gamma   90.00
#
_symmetry.space_group_name_H-M   'P 1'
#
loop_
_entity.id
_entity.type
_entity.pdbx_description
1 polymer ?
#
loop_
_entity_poly.entity_id
_entity_poly.type
_entity_poly.pdbx_seq_one_letter_code
_entity_poly.pdbx_strand_id
1 'polypeptide(L)'
;MSLEDNLKKILIIDFGSQFTQLIARRIRELGVYSEIISHKKIHNLEKLKRNVKGFVLSGGPLNVYENKKVNFNKKLLNLDIPVLGICFGHQIISKELGGRVKKSKFREFGLVKIKKNNNSILTKNFFNNKGSNNVWMSHADQVSKLPKGFKVIASSDNSKLTIIENTKKRMYGIQFHPEVTHTQKGKIILRNFIFSICKLKKNWSFKQQKQKLIKEVRNQVGNSKVICALSGGVDSSVVAKLLDAAIGKN
;
A
#
# COMPACT_ATOMS: atom_id res chain seq x y z
N MET A 1 -16.66 -10.90 -16.90
CA MET A 1 -15.77 -9.83 -16.39
C MET A 1 -16.50 -9.14 -15.26
N SER A 2 -15.95 -9.11 -14.06
CA SER A 2 -16.57 -8.40 -12.94
C SER A 2 -16.52 -6.89 -13.18
N LEU A 3 -17.49 -6.13 -12.62
CA LEU A 3 -17.48 -4.66 -12.68
C LEU A 3 -16.15 -4.06 -12.15
N GLU A 4 -15.46 -4.78 -11.27
CA GLU A 4 -14.17 -4.39 -10.68
C GLU A 4 -13.02 -4.47 -11.68
N ASP A 5 -13.10 -5.37 -12.68
CA ASP A 5 -12.05 -5.50 -13.71
C ASP A 5 -11.87 -4.22 -14.53
N ASN A 6 -12.90 -3.36 -14.57
CA ASN A 6 -12.89 -2.09 -15.32
C ASN A 6 -12.57 -0.87 -14.44
N LEU A 7 -12.53 -1.00 -13.12
CA LEU A 7 -12.20 0.11 -12.23
C LEU A 7 -10.70 0.46 -12.31
N LYS A 8 -10.41 1.75 -12.43
CA LYS A 8 -9.05 2.25 -12.22
C LYS A 8 -8.66 2.01 -10.77
N LYS A 9 -7.46 1.46 -10.53
CA LYS A 9 -7.08 0.96 -9.22
C LYS A 9 -5.67 1.30 -8.79
N ILE A 10 -5.44 1.24 -7.48
CA ILE A 10 -4.12 1.07 -6.88
C ILE A 10 -3.88 -0.43 -6.70
N LEU A 11 -2.77 -0.93 -7.24
CA LEU A 11 -2.37 -2.31 -7.06
C LEU A 11 -1.27 -2.41 -6.00
N ILE A 12 -1.55 -3.18 -4.96
CA ILE A 12 -0.64 -3.39 -3.83
C ILE A 12 0.10 -4.71 -4.06
N ILE A 13 1.42 -4.62 -4.15
CA ILE A 13 2.30 -5.78 -4.25
C ILE A 13 2.65 -6.21 -2.84
N ASP A 14 2.20 -7.41 -2.48
CA ASP A 14 2.39 -7.96 -1.14
C ASP A 14 3.70 -8.76 -1.04
N PHE A 15 4.56 -8.33 -0.11
CA PHE A 15 5.80 -9.01 0.26
C PHE A 15 5.68 -9.77 1.59
N GLY A 16 4.46 -10.03 2.06
CA GLY A 16 4.19 -10.75 3.31
C GLY A 16 4.13 -9.86 4.55
N SER A 17 3.80 -8.58 4.38
CA SER A 17 3.57 -7.69 5.52
C SER A 17 2.25 -7.98 6.21
N GLN A 18 2.26 -8.03 7.53
CA GLN A 18 1.03 -8.05 8.34
C GLN A 18 0.15 -6.82 8.13
N PHE A 19 0.70 -5.73 7.58
CA PHE A 19 -0.03 -4.48 7.32
C PHE A 19 -0.53 -4.32 5.88
N THR A 20 -0.31 -5.31 4.99
CA THR A 20 -0.75 -5.19 3.58
C THR A 20 -2.26 -4.96 3.45
N GLN A 21 -3.07 -5.70 4.22
CA GLN A 21 -4.52 -5.52 4.23
C GLN A 21 -4.92 -4.13 4.77
N LEU A 22 -4.17 -3.60 5.73
CA LEU A 22 -4.41 -2.27 6.27
C LEU A 22 -4.13 -1.17 5.23
N ILE A 23 -3.09 -1.33 4.40
CA ILE A 23 -2.82 -0.43 3.26
C ILE A 23 -4.04 -0.40 2.34
N ALA A 24 -4.56 -1.58 1.93
CA ALA A 24 -5.73 -1.67 1.07
C ALA A 24 -6.96 -1.00 1.69
N ARG A 25 -7.20 -1.25 2.97
CA ARG A 25 -8.29 -0.63 3.74
C ARG A 25 -8.17 0.90 3.74
N ARG A 26 -6.98 1.45 4.02
CA ARG A 26 -6.77 2.91 4.03
C ARG A 26 -7.02 3.55 2.66
N ILE A 27 -6.62 2.89 1.59
CA ILE A 27 -6.89 3.35 0.21
C ILE A 27 -8.40 3.34 -0.07
N ARG A 28 -9.12 2.27 0.32
CA ARG A 28 -10.57 2.16 0.17
C ARG A 28 -11.33 3.18 1.02
N GLU A 29 -10.87 3.48 2.22
CA GLU A 29 -11.40 4.56 3.07
C GLU A 29 -11.25 5.95 2.42
N LEU A 30 -10.29 6.13 1.50
CA LEU A 30 -10.16 7.33 0.68
C LEU A 30 -11.11 7.34 -0.53
N GLY A 31 -11.86 6.27 -0.74
CA GLY A 31 -12.85 6.13 -1.81
C GLY A 31 -12.26 5.65 -3.13
N VAL A 32 -11.13 4.94 -3.11
CA VAL A 32 -10.46 4.42 -4.31
C VAL A 32 -10.34 2.90 -4.23
N TYR A 33 -10.64 2.24 -5.35
CA TYR A 33 -10.50 0.79 -5.45
C TYR A 33 -9.03 0.36 -5.38
N SER A 34 -8.77 -0.71 -4.65
CA SER A 34 -7.44 -1.29 -4.50
C SER A 34 -7.50 -2.81 -4.50
N GLU A 35 -6.50 -3.43 -5.10
CA GLU A 35 -6.29 -4.88 -5.08
C GLU A 35 -4.95 -5.23 -4.48
N ILE A 36 -4.84 -6.43 -3.93
CA ILE A 36 -3.61 -7.01 -3.41
C ILE A 36 -3.22 -8.20 -4.29
N ILE A 37 -1.96 -8.23 -4.70
CA ILE A 37 -1.37 -9.38 -5.38
C ILE A 37 -0.04 -9.75 -4.73
N SER A 38 0.19 -11.05 -4.53
CA SER A 38 1.50 -11.50 -4.06
C SER A 38 2.60 -11.21 -5.09
N HIS A 39 3.75 -10.73 -4.63
CA HIS A 39 4.92 -10.50 -5.48
C HIS A 39 5.33 -11.74 -6.29
N LYS A 40 5.04 -12.94 -5.80
CA LYS A 40 5.30 -14.23 -6.48
C LYS A 40 4.41 -14.47 -7.69
N LYS A 41 3.26 -13.80 -7.78
CA LYS A 41 2.26 -13.97 -8.86
C LYS A 41 2.39 -12.94 -9.99
N ILE A 42 3.46 -12.14 -10.00
CA ILE A 42 3.69 -11.12 -11.03
C ILE A 42 4.44 -11.71 -12.21
N HIS A 43 3.73 -12.45 -13.06
CA HIS A 43 4.32 -13.09 -14.25
C HIS A 43 4.07 -12.28 -15.53
N ASN A 44 2.85 -11.80 -15.75
CA ASN A 44 2.46 -11.06 -16.94
C ASN A 44 2.19 -9.58 -16.62
N LEU A 45 3.15 -8.71 -16.94
CA LEU A 45 3.05 -7.28 -16.66
C LEU A 45 2.02 -6.56 -17.54
N GLU A 46 1.79 -7.02 -18.77
CA GLU A 46 0.80 -6.43 -19.68
C GLU A 46 -0.63 -6.61 -19.14
N LYS A 47 -0.94 -7.80 -18.66
CA LYS A 47 -2.21 -8.06 -17.99
C LYS A 47 -2.32 -7.30 -16.66
N LEU A 48 -1.22 -7.24 -15.91
CA LEU A 48 -1.17 -6.62 -14.59
C LEU A 48 -1.41 -5.11 -14.65
N LYS A 49 -0.84 -4.40 -15.64
CA LYS A 49 -0.95 -2.94 -15.74
C LYS A 49 -2.35 -2.45 -16.14
N ARG A 50 -3.23 -3.35 -16.59
CA ARG A 50 -4.57 -2.99 -17.05
C ARG A 50 -5.34 -2.32 -15.91
N ASN A 51 -5.81 -1.08 -16.16
CA ASN A 51 -6.52 -0.25 -15.18
C ASN A 51 -5.72 0.14 -13.92
N VAL A 52 -4.44 -0.21 -13.80
CA VAL A 52 -3.59 0.22 -12.69
C VAL A 52 -3.11 1.65 -12.91
N LYS A 53 -3.29 2.51 -11.90
CA LYS A 53 -2.88 3.92 -11.91
C LYS A 53 -1.77 4.22 -10.91
N GLY A 54 -1.45 3.27 -10.06
CA GLY A 54 -0.35 3.33 -9.12
C GLY A 54 -0.06 1.99 -8.49
N PHE A 55 1.21 1.74 -8.21
CA PHE A 55 1.65 0.59 -7.44
C PHE A 55 2.03 1.02 -6.02
N VAL A 56 1.66 0.19 -5.03
CA VAL A 56 2.19 0.28 -3.69
C VAL A 56 2.96 -1.00 -3.40
N LEU A 57 4.24 -0.91 -3.14
CA LEU A 57 5.07 -2.01 -2.68
C LEU A 57 5.01 -2.05 -1.16
N SER A 58 4.45 -3.10 -0.59
CA SER A 58 4.25 -3.23 0.86
C SER A 58 5.55 -3.39 1.64
N GLY A 59 5.47 -3.36 2.95
CA GLY A 59 6.49 -3.91 3.83
C GLY A 59 6.64 -5.43 3.66
N GLY A 60 7.55 -6.04 4.41
CA GLY A 60 7.74 -7.49 4.41
C GLY A 60 8.84 -7.92 5.37
N PRO A 61 8.85 -9.21 5.75
CA PRO A 61 9.84 -9.75 6.68
C PRO A 61 11.18 -10.09 6.02
N LEU A 62 11.28 -9.93 4.69
CA LEU A 62 12.45 -10.31 3.91
C LEU A 62 13.54 -9.23 3.99
N ASN A 63 14.79 -9.66 3.76
CA ASN A 63 15.95 -8.78 3.62
C ASN A 63 16.36 -8.69 2.16
N VAL A 64 16.65 -7.47 1.69
CA VAL A 64 17.06 -7.27 0.29
C VAL A 64 18.54 -7.55 0.04
N TYR A 65 19.37 -7.67 1.07
CA TYR A 65 20.83 -7.90 0.97
C TYR A 65 21.24 -9.35 1.24
N GLU A 66 20.38 -10.18 1.82
CA GLU A 66 20.65 -11.60 1.94
C GLU A 66 20.58 -12.29 0.58
N ASN A 67 21.42 -13.32 0.36
CA ASN A 67 21.54 -14.04 -0.91
C ASN A 67 20.26 -14.74 -1.39
N LYS A 68 19.20 -14.76 -0.60
CA LYS A 68 17.87 -15.17 -1.05
C LYS A 68 17.29 -14.10 -1.95
N LYS A 69 17.38 -14.33 -3.27
CA LYS A 69 16.76 -13.43 -4.26
C LYS A 69 15.29 -13.26 -3.93
N VAL A 70 14.90 -12.03 -3.57
CA VAL A 70 13.48 -11.68 -3.53
C VAL A 70 12.96 -11.84 -4.95
N ASN A 71 12.01 -12.76 -5.14
CA ASN A 71 11.39 -12.97 -6.46
C ASN A 71 10.48 -11.77 -6.78
N PHE A 72 11.08 -10.68 -7.20
CA PHE A 72 10.41 -9.46 -7.61
C PHE A 72 10.72 -9.15 -9.07
N ASN A 73 9.68 -9.03 -9.88
CA ASN A 73 9.84 -8.65 -11.27
C ASN A 73 10.15 -7.14 -11.39
N LYS A 74 11.43 -6.79 -11.40
CA LYS A 74 11.91 -5.40 -11.47
C LYS A 74 11.45 -4.63 -12.71
N LYS A 75 11.02 -5.31 -13.78
CA LYS A 75 10.44 -4.65 -14.96
C LYS A 75 9.19 -3.84 -14.61
N LEU A 76 8.53 -4.14 -13.47
CA LEU A 76 7.43 -3.33 -12.93
C LEU A 76 7.84 -1.86 -12.71
N LEU A 77 9.08 -1.61 -12.30
CA LEU A 77 9.62 -0.26 -12.10
C LEU A 77 9.84 0.52 -13.41
N ASN A 78 9.73 -0.14 -14.57
CA ASN A 78 9.87 0.49 -15.90
C ASN A 78 8.51 0.78 -16.56
N LEU A 79 7.40 0.48 -15.89
CA LEU A 79 6.05 0.67 -16.43
C LEU A 79 5.60 2.11 -16.24
N ASP A 80 6.01 3.12 -16.66
CA ASP A 80 5.56 4.53 -16.47
C ASP A 80 4.26 4.73 -15.62
N ILE A 81 4.16 3.99 -14.53
CA ILE A 81 3.10 4.02 -13.53
C ILE A 81 3.73 4.42 -12.19
N PRO A 82 3.16 5.39 -11.44
CA PRO A 82 3.70 5.79 -10.14
C PRO A 82 3.87 4.62 -9.17
N VAL A 83 4.98 4.60 -8.44
CA VAL A 83 5.29 3.58 -7.44
C VAL A 83 5.56 4.23 -6.08
N LEU A 84 4.88 3.75 -5.04
CA LEU A 84 5.17 4.06 -3.64
C LEU A 84 5.68 2.81 -2.93
N GLY A 85 6.92 2.81 -2.48
CA GLY A 85 7.49 1.76 -1.64
C GLY A 85 7.36 2.10 -0.15
N ILE A 86 6.81 1.20 0.63
CA ILE A 86 6.65 1.31 2.09
C ILE A 86 7.59 0.33 2.77
N CYS A 87 8.43 0.79 3.67
CA CYS A 87 9.38 -0.01 4.45
C CYS A 87 10.24 -0.93 3.56
N PHE A 88 9.96 -2.22 3.48
CA PHE A 88 10.65 -3.15 2.58
C PHE A 88 10.51 -2.75 1.10
N GLY A 89 9.34 -2.25 0.68
CA GLY A 89 9.13 -1.74 -0.68
C GLY A 89 10.02 -0.53 -1.02
N HIS A 90 10.29 0.35 -0.04
CA HIS A 90 11.28 1.42 -0.18
C HIS A 90 12.69 0.87 -0.40
N GLN A 91 13.07 -0.18 0.33
CA GLN A 91 14.38 -0.83 0.20
C GLN A 91 14.52 -1.55 -1.16
N ILE A 92 13.46 -2.22 -1.66
CA ILE A 92 13.41 -2.83 -2.99
C ILE A 92 13.65 -1.78 -4.08
N ILE A 93 12.88 -0.68 -4.09
CA ILE A 93 13.06 0.41 -5.06
C ILE A 93 14.51 0.91 -5.03
N SER A 94 15.04 1.13 -3.84
CA SER A 94 16.39 1.65 -3.68
C SER A 94 17.45 0.70 -4.22
N LYS A 95 17.38 -0.59 -3.90
CA LYS A 95 18.32 -1.61 -4.36
C LYS A 95 18.26 -1.80 -5.88
N GLU A 96 17.05 -1.98 -6.43
CA GLU A 96 16.88 -2.25 -7.87
C GLU A 96 17.28 -1.08 -8.76
N LEU A 97 17.32 0.14 -8.24
CA LEU A 97 17.72 1.35 -8.97
C LEU A 97 19.15 1.81 -8.66
N GLY A 98 19.99 0.93 -8.10
CA GLY A 98 21.42 1.16 -7.91
C GLY A 98 21.80 1.88 -6.61
N GLY A 99 20.88 1.99 -5.67
CA GLY A 99 21.16 2.34 -4.28
C GLY A 99 21.73 1.16 -3.50
N ARG A 100 21.91 1.35 -2.19
CA ARG A 100 22.39 0.29 -1.28
C ARG A 100 21.53 0.23 -0.04
N VAL A 101 21.21 -0.98 0.40
CA VAL A 101 20.55 -1.26 1.67
C VAL A 101 21.56 -1.98 2.56
N LYS A 102 21.57 -1.67 3.84
CA LYS A 102 22.41 -2.34 4.84
C LYS A 102 21.66 -2.55 6.14
N LYS A 103 22.12 -3.47 6.95
CA LYS A 103 21.66 -3.63 8.32
C LYS A 103 21.94 -2.33 9.09
N SER A 104 20.94 -1.81 9.77
CA SER A 104 21.12 -0.62 10.59
C SER A 104 21.88 -0.96 11.88
N LYS A 105 22.78 -0.08 12.30
CA LYS A 105 23.38 -0.15 13.64
C LYS A 105 22.34 0.10 14.72
N PHE A 106 21.39 0.99 14.45
CA PHE A 106 20.29 1.34 15.34
C PHE A 106 18.98 0.88 14.68
N ARG A 107 18.37 -0.16 15.23
CA ARG A 107 17.05 -0.62 14.81
C ARG A 107 16.03 0.42 15.24
N GLU A 108 15.11 0.78 14.37
CA GLU A 108 14.03 1.71 14.69
C GLU A 108 12.70 0.93 14.78
N PHE A 109 12.20 0.79 16.00
CA PHE A 109 10.89 0.23 16.29
C PHE A 109 10.11 1.20 17.17
N GLY A 110 8.86 1.51 16.76
CA GLY A 110 8.01 2.43 17.50
C GLY A 110 7.96 3.83 16.89
N LEU A 111 7.65 4.80 17.73
CA LEU A 111 7.44 6.18 17.34
C LEU A 111 8.77 6.93 17.18
N VAL A 112 9.03 7.43 15.99
CA VAL A 112 10.26 8.16 15.64
C VAL A 112 9.91 9.52 15.05
N LYS A 113 10.61 10.55 15.47
CA LYS A 113 10.50 11.90 14.90
C LYS A 113 11.34 12.01 13.63
N ILE A 114 10.70 12.44 12.55
CA ILE A 114 11.39 12.74 11.29
C ILE A 114 11.37 14.24 11.00
N LYS A 115 12.38 14.71 10.28
CA LYS A 115 12.56 16.12 9.89
C LYS A 115 12.52 16.24 8.36
N LYS A 116 11.83 17.26 7.88
CA LYS A 116 11.73 17.59 6.46
C LYS A 116 13.07 18.16 5.98
N ASN A 117 13.57 17.63 4.86
CA ASN A 117 14.76 18.12 4.17
C ASN A 117 14.38 18.93 2.92
N ASN A 118 13.38 18.46 2.17
CA ASN A 118 12.96 19.10 0.92
C ASN A 118 11.42 19.09 0.78
N ASN A 119 10.92 19.93 -0.11
CA ASN A 119 9.51 19.93 -0.49
C ASN A 119 9.21 18.76 -1.44
N SER A 120 8.02 18.17 -1.27
CA SER A 120 7.48 17.12 -2.14
C SER A 120 5.96 17.19 -2.19
N ILE A 121 5.39 16.84 -3.34
CA ILE A 121 3.94 16.65 -3.49
C ILE A 121 3.46 15.53 -2.56
N LEU A 122 4.25 14.46 -2.40
CA LEU A 122 3.91 13.34 -1.53
C LEU A 122 3.69 13.78 -0.09
N THR A 123 4.50 14.73 0.40
CA THR A 123 4.49 15.18 1.80
C THR A 123 3.77 16.51 2.03
N LYS A 124 3.01 17.00 1.04
CA LYS A 124 2.22 18.24 1.19
C LYS A 124 1.24 18.11 2.37
N ASN A 125 1.30 19.05 3.33
CA ASN A 125 0.50 19.08 4.57
C ASN A 125 0.76 17.91 5.56
N PHE A 126 1.83 17.15 5.36
CA PHE A 126 2.20 16.05 6.25
C PHE A 126 2.98 16.53 7.47
N PHE A 127 3.96 17.39 7.28
CA PHE A 127 4.75 17.96 8.37
C PHE A 127 4.00 19.06 9.11
N ASN A 128 4.36 19.26 10.38
CA ASN A 128 3.91 20.41 11.16
C ASN A 128 4.66 21.70 10.78
N ASN A 129 4.32 22.82 11.41
CA ASN A 129 4.94 24.13 11.14
C ASN A 129 6.45 24.18 11.44
N LYS A 130 6.96 23.28 12.31
CA LYS A 130 8.39 23.12 12.62
C LYS A 130 9.11 22.19 11.65
N GLY A 131 8.45 21.74 10.56
CA GLY A 131 9.02 20.84 9.57
C GLY A 131 9.28 19.44 10.09
N SER A 132 8.54 18.94 11.08
CA SER A 132 8.69 17.62 11.66
C SER A 132 7.37 16.86 11.76
N ASN A 133 7.45 15.54 11.90
CA ASN A 133 6.32 14.67 12.18
C ASN A 133 6.75 13.41 12.94
N ASN A 134 5.85 12.80 13.69
CA ASN A 134 6.07 11.52 14.36
C ASN A 134 5.48 10.39 13.52
N VAL A 135 6.28 9.38 13.25
CA VAL A 135 5.94 8.25 12.38
C VAL A 135 6.27 6.92 13.04
N TRP A 136 5.56 5.87 12.68
CA TRP A 136 5.82 4.53 13.18
C TRP A 136 6.84 3.82 12.31
N MET A 137 7.98 3.51 12.90
CA MET A 137 9.05 2.71 12.30
C MET A 137 8.95 1.25 12.76
N SER A 138 9.31 0.34 11.88
CA SER A 138 9.41 -1.09 12.17
C SER A 138 10.43 -1.73 11.23
N HIS A 139 11.72 -1.43 11.44
CA HIS A 139 12.78 -1.93 10.57
C HIS A 139 14.13 -2.13 11.27
N ALA A 140 14.84 -3.16 10.81
CA ALA A 140 16.22 -3.43 11.19
C ALA A 140 17.23 -3.03 10.09
N ASP A 141 16.74 -2.77 8.89
CA ASP A 141 17.52 -2.47 7.69
C ASP A 141 17.17 -1.08 7.16
N GLN A 142 18.15 -0.41 6.56
CA GLN A 142 17.95 0.94 6.03
C GLN A 142 18.65 1.14 4.70
N VAL A 143 18.10 2.01 3.88
CA VAL A 143 18.79 2.51 2.68
C VAL A 143 19.97 3.36 3.13
N SER A 144 21.17 3.00 2.66
CA SER A 144 22.44 3.65 3.02
C SER A 144 23.08 4.43 1.87
N LYS A 145 22.68 4.16 0.61
CA LYS A 145 23.08 4.91 -0.57
C LYS A 145 21.86 5.24 -1.40
N LEU A 146 21.69 6.53 -1.69
CA LEU A 146 20.60 7.04 -2.51
C LEU A 146 20.76 6.56 -3.95
N PRO A 147 19.71 6.04 -4.63
CA PRO A 147 19.76 5.74 -6.06
C PRO A 147 19.95 7.00 -6.91
N LYS A 148 20.58 6.85 -8.07
CA LYS A 148 20.81 7.98 -9.00
C LYS A 148 19.49 8.64 -9.42
N GLY A 149 19.44 9.97 -9.33
CA GLY A 149 18.27 10.76 -9.72
C GLY A 149 17.18 10.86 -8.65
N PHE A 150 17.38 10.25 -7.48
CA PHE A 150 16.52 10.47 -6.31
C PHE A 150 17.00 11.68 -5.49
N LYS A 151 16.09 12.28 -4.74
CA LYS A 151 16.39 13.28 -3.72
C LYS A 151 15.81 12.85 -2.37
N VAL A 152 16.42 13.31 -1.30
CA VAL A 152 15.97 13.07 0.08
C VAL A 152 14.90 14.08 0.44
N ILE A 153 13.74 13.63 0.91
CA ILE A 153 12.62 14.47 1.32
C ILE A 153 12.56 14.62 2.83
N ALA A 154 12.89 13.56 3.56
CA ALA A 154 12.95 13.59 5.02
C ALA A 154 13.96 12.59 5.57
N SER A 155 14.42 12.85 6.79
CA SER A 155 15.36 12.01 7.53
C SER A 155 14.92 11.87 9.00
N SER A 156 15.33 10.78 9.66
CA SER A 156 15.40 10.66 11.12
C SER A 156 16.85 10.80 11.60
N ASP A 157 17.05 10.80 12.89
CA ASP A 157 18.41 10.86 13.45
C ASP A 157 19.22 9.62 13.06
N ASN A 158 18.59 8.44 12.98
CA ASN A 158 19.23 7.17 12.65
C ASN A 158 19.11 6.78 11.17
N SER A 159 18.11 7.29 10.44
CA SER A 159 17.89 7.00 9.03
C SER A 159 17.90 8.28 8.20
N LYS A 160 18.98 8.51 7.45
CA LYS A 160 19.13 9.73 6.63
C LYS A 160 18.28 9.72 5.36
N LEU A 161 17.78 8.56 4.94
CA LEU A 161 17.03 8.36 3.71
C LEU A 161 15.61 7.84 4.01
N THR A 162 14.92 8.49 4.97
CA THR A 162 13.60 8.06 5.47
C THR A 162 12.49 8.25 4.43
N ILE A 163 12.51 9.37 3.70
CA ILE A 163 11.65 9.59 2.52
C ILE A 163 12.54 10.01 1.37
N ILE A 164 12.42 9.31 0.26
CA ILE A 164 13.12 9.62 -0.99
C ILE A 164 12.14 9.68 -2.16
N GLU A 165 12.46 10.47 -3.18
CA GLU A 165 11.65 10.52 -4.40
C GLU A 165 12.49 10.72 -5.66
N ASN A 166 11.99 10.18 -6.77
CA ASN A 166 12.38 10.51 -8.12
C ASN A 166 11.12 10.94 -8.89
N THR A 167 10.93 12.23 -9.04
CA THR A 167 9.72 12.79 -9.69
C THR A 167 9.67 12.48 -11.18
N LYS A 168 10.82 12.42 -11.87
CA LYS A 168 10.89 12.08 -13.30
C LYS A 168 10.41 10.64 -13.54
N LYS A 169 10.81 9.69 -12.68
CA LYS A 169 10.37 8.29 -12.74
C LYS A 169 9.08 8.04 -11.97
N ARG A 170 8.53 9.06 -11.30
CA ARG A 170 7.32 8.97 -10.45
C ARG A 170 7.43 7.89 -9.36
N MET A 171 8.62 7.77 -8.75
CA MET A 171 8.94 6.77 -7.73
C MET A 171 9.20 7.43 -6.37
N TYR A 172 8.61 6.86 -5.36
CA TYR A 172 8.60 7.37 -3.99
C TYR A 172 8.89 6.24 -3.03
N GLY A 173 9.75 6.48 -2.05
CA GLY A 173 10.07 5.49 -1.02
C GLY A 173 9.93 6.11 0.37
N ILE A 174 9.27 5.41 1.28
CA ILE A 174 9.12 5.80 2.69
C ILE A 174 9.50 4.62 3.59
N GLN A 175 10.30 4.87 4.60
CA GLN A 175 10.79 3.80 5.50
C GLN A 175 9.78 3.45 6.59
N PHE A 176 8.90 4.35 6.95
CA PHE A 176 7.85 4.17 7.97
C PHE A 176 6.53 3.66 7.38
N HIS A 177 5.61 3.31 8.26
CA HIS A 177 4.28 2.79 7.92
C HIS A 177 3.21 3.90 7.99
N PRO A 178 2.75 4.47 6.86
CA PRO A 178 1.71 5.51 6.85
C PRO A 178 0.30 4.97 7.11
N GLU A 179 0.12 3.65 6.96
CA GLU A 179 -1.17 2.97 7.11
C GLU A 179 -1.59 2.78 8.56
N VAL A 180 -0.62 2.72 9.50
CA VAL A 180 -0.92 2.50 10.91
C VAL A 180 -1.34 3.79 11.62
N THR A 181 -2.16 3.65 12.66
CA THR A 181 -2.72 4.79 13.41
C THR A 181 -1.67 5.61 14.15
N HIS A 182 -0.56 4.96 14.53
CA HIS A 182 0.56 5.58 15.24
C HIS A 182 1.35 6.59 14.38
N THR A 183 1.28 6.48 13.04
CA THR A 183 1.86 7.51 12.16
C THR A 183 0.92 8.70 12.08
N GLN A 184 1.31 9.80 12.73
CA GLN A 184 0.53 11.04 12.70
C GLN A 184 0.36 11.50 11.24
N LYS A 185 -0.89 11.80 10.85
CA LYS A 185 -1.23 12.26 9.48
C LYS A 185 -0.81 11.28 8.37
N GLY A 186 -0.56 9.99 8.66
CA GLY A 186 -0.13 9.01 7.65
C GLY A 186 -1.07 8.90 6.46
N LYS A 187 -2.38 9.05 6.70
CA LYS A 187 -3.41 9.11 5.65
C LYS A 187 -3.15 10.20 4.59
N ILE A 188 -2.47 11.29 4.95
CA ILE A 188 -2.13 12.36 4.00
C ILE A 188 -1.15 11.87 2.93
N ILE A 189 -0.16 11.04 3.30
CA ILE A 189 0.79 10.44 2.35
C ILE A 189 0.04 9.61 1.29
N LEU A 190 -0.83 8.71 1.74
CA LEU A 190 -1.63 7.88 0.83
C LEU A 190 -2.57 8.73 -0.04
N ARG A 191 -3.23 9.74 0.54
CA ARG A 191 -4.08 10.68 -0.19
C ARG A 191 -3.32 11.43 -1.28
N ASN A 192 -2.14 11.97 -0.96
CA ASN A 192 -1.30 12.71 -1.91
C ASN A 192 -0.81 11.79 -3.03
N PHE A 193 -0.39 10.57 -2.70
CA PHE A 193 -0.01 9.57 -3.70
C PHE A 193 -1.16 9.27 -4.67
N ILE A 194 -2.34 8.97 -4.14
CA ILE A 194 -3.51 8.57 -4.93
C ILE A 194 -4.02 9.72 -5.81
N PHE A 195 -4.29 10.89 -5.21
CA PHE A 195 -5.00 11.96 -5.91
C PHE A 195 -4.06 12.94 -6.61
N SER A 196 -2.91 13.26 -6.00
CA SER A 196 -1.99 14.25 -6.55
C SER A 196 -0.98 13.63 -7.52
N ILE A 197 -0.50 12.42 -7.26
CA ILE A 197 0.53 11.75 -8.06
C ILE A 197 -0.10 10.80 -9.09
N CYS A 198 -0.96 9.86 -8.66
CA CYS A 198 -1.63 8.91 -9.56
C CYS A 198 -2.80 9.53 -10.33
N LYS A 199 -3.26 10.73 -9.94
CA LYS A 199 -4.40 11.44 -10.57
C LYS A 199 -5.69 10.62 -10.60
N LEU A 200 -5.89 9.73 -9.62
CA LEU A 200 -7.12 8.98 -9.50
C LEU A 200 -8.26 9.87 -8.99
N LYS A 201 -9.47 9.54 -9.37
CA LYS A 201 -10.72 10.07 -8.78
C LYS A 201 -11.34 8.98 -7.91
N LYS A 202 -12.21 9.37 -6.96
CA LYS A 202 -12.97 8.42 -6.16
C LYS A 202 -13.84 7.55 -7.08
N ASN A 203 -13.79 6.25 -6.90
CA ASN A 203 -14.50 5.27 -7.73
C ASN A 203 -14.93 4.02 -6.94
N TRP A 204 -14.85 4.07 -5.61
CA TRP A 204 -15.21 2.98 -4.73
C TRP A 204 -15.90 3.49 -3.45
N SER A 205 -16.88 2.75 -2.95
CA SER A 205 -17.51 3.02 -1.65
C SER A 205 -17.99 1.73 -1.00
N PHE A 206 -17.98 1.69 0.34
CA PHE A 206 -18.51 0.57 1.12
C PHE A 206 -19.98 0.27 0.81
N LYS A 207 -20.80 1.32 0.57
CA LYS A 207 -22.21 1.17 0.21
C LYS A 207 -22.39 0.40 -1.10
N GLN A 208 -21.65 0.79 -2.14
CA GLN A 208 -21.69 0.11 -3.45
C GLN A 208 -21.20 -1.33 -3.33
N GLN A 209 -20.13 -1.58 -2.57
CA GLN A 209 -19.61 -2.92 -2.34
C GLN A 209 -20.63 -3.81 -1.61
N LYS A 210 -21.28 -3.29 -0.57
CA LYS A 210 -22.35 -4.02 0.14
C LYS A 210 -23.48 -4.40 -0.84
N GLN A 211 -23.96 -3.47 -1.65
CA GLN A 211 -25.02 -3.73 -2.63
C GLN A 211 -24.62 -4.77 -3.66
N LYS A 212 -23.36 -4.72 -4.12
CA LYS A 212 -22.80 -5.71 -5.03
C LYS A 212 -22.79 -7.10 -4.42
N LEU A 213 -22.25 -7.25 -3.19
CA LEU A 213 -22.21 -8.52 -2.47
C LEU A 213 -23.61 -9.11 -2.28
N ILE A 214 -24.60 -8.29 -1.89
CA ILE A 214 -25.99 -8.72 -1.76
C ILE A 214 -26.51 -9.26 -3.09
N LYS A 215 -26.26 -8.58 -4.21
CA LYS A 215 -26.66 -9.03 -5.55
C LYS A 215 -25.96 -10.33 -5.95
N GLU A 216 -24.67 -10.45 -5.70
CA GLU A 216 -23.90 -11.67 -5.99
C GLU A 216 -24.41 -12.86 -5.20
N VAL A 217 -24.63 -12.71 -3.91
CA VAL A 217 -25.22 -13.76 -3.04
C VAL A 217 -26.59 -14.17 -3.56
N ARG A 218 -27.46 -13.21 -3.86
CA ARG A 218 -28.81 -13.48 -4.41
C ARG A 218 -28.74 -14.29 -5.70
N ASN A 219 -27.86 -13.90 -6.62
CA ASN A 219 -27.70 -14.60 -7.90
C ASN A 219 -27.14 -16.03 -7.72
N GLN A 220 -26.23 -16.21 -6.77
CA GLN A 220 -25.59 -17.50 -6.50
C GLN A 220 -26.54 -18.48 -5.82
N VAL A 221 -27.31 -17.98 -4.85
CA VAL A 221 -28.24 -18.81 -4.08
C VAL A 221 -29.51 -19.13 -4.88
N GLY A 222 -30.03 -18.15 -5.64
CA GLY A 222 -31.31 -18.30 -6.35
C GLY A 222 -32.44 -18.65 -5.38
N ASN A 223 -33.12 -19.76 -5.64
CA ASN A 223 -34.23 -20.30 -4.84
C ASN A 223 -33.77 -21.36 -3.81
N SER A 224 -32.47 -21.60 -3.68
CA SER A 224 -31.95 -22.63 -2.78
C SER A 224 -31.97 -22.17 -1.32
N LYS A 225 -32.02 -23.12 -0.40
CA LYS A 225 -31.86 -22.89 1.04
C LYS A 225 -30.38 -22.77 1.39
N VAL A 226 -30.06 -21.94 2.37
CA VAL A 226 -28.69 -21.72 2.86
C VAL A 226 -28.61 -22.05 4.34
N ILE A 227 -27.59 -22.82 4.73
CA ILE A 227 -27.24 -23.06 6.12
C ILE A 227 -26.06 -22.15 6.47
N CYS A 228 -26.21 -21.31 7.49
CA CYS A 228 -25.16 -20.44 7.99
C CYS A 228 -24.75 -20.87 9.41
N ALA A 229 -23.51 -21.35 9.55
CA ALA A 229 -22.94 -21.64 10.87
C ALA A 229 -22.48 -20.33 11.52
N LEU A 230 -23.10 -19.97 12.65
CA LEU A 230 -22.80 -18.75 13.42
C LEU A 230 -21.90 -19.07 14.60
N SER A 231 -20.65 -18.62 14.55
CA SER A 231 -19.70 -18.74 15.67
C SER A 231 -19.87 -17.65 16.75
N GLY A 232 -20.71 -16.64 16.50
CA GLY A 232 -20.83 -15.45 17.36
C GLY A 232 -19.74 -14.39 17.14
N GLY A 233 -18.76 -14.65 16.27
CA GLY A 233 -17.74 -13.68 15.89
C GLY A 233 -18.24 -12.65 14.87
N VAL A 234 -17.46 -11.58 14.69
CA VAL A 234 -17.80 -10.47 13.77
C VAL A 234 -18.00 -10.97 12.33
N ASP A 235 -17.11 -11.83 11.83
CA ASP A 235 -17.14 -12.30 10.45
C ASP A 235 -18.42 -13.11 10.16
N SER A 236 -18.75 -14.07 11.02
CA SER A 236 -19.98 -14.89 10.87
C SER A 236 -21.25 -14.03 10.99
N SER A 237 -21.25 -13.03 11.87
CA SER A 237 -22.37 -12.09 12.00
C SER A 237 -22.56 -11.23 10.76
N VAL A 238 -21.48 -10.78 10.13
CA VAL A 238 -21.51 -10.03 8.85
C VAL A 238 -22.05 -10.92 7.72
N VAL A 239 -21.59 -12.18 7.64
CA VAL A 239 -22.08 -13.15 6.64
C VAL A 239 -23.58 -13.38 6.81
N ALA A 240 -24.05 -13.66 8.03
CA ALA A 240 -25.47 -13.85 8.32
C ALA A 240 -26.31 -12.63 7.93
N LYS A 241 -25.81 -11.41 8.23
CA LYS A 241 -26.52 -10.16 7.87
C LYS A 241 -26.54 -9.88 6.36
N LEU A 242 -25.51 -10.31 5.62
CA LEU A 242 -25.50 -10.24 4.16
C LEU A 242 -26.47 -11.25 3.54
N LEU A 243 -26.50 -12.47 4.07
CA LEU A 243 -27.47 -13.51 3.66
C LEU A 243 -28.90 -13.04 3.89
N ASP A 244 -29.22 -12.57 5.10
CA ASP A 244 -30.55 -12.00 5.43
C ASP A 244 -30.95 -10.89 4.45
N ALA A 245 -30.03 -9.96 4.14
CA ALA A 245 -30.30 -8.88 3.18
C ALA A 245 -30.42 -9.36 1.73
N ALA A 246 -29.82 -10.50 1.36
CA ALA A 246 -29.85 -11.03 0.00
C ALA A 246 -31.06 -11.94 -0.25
N ILE A 247 -31.39 -12.84 0.65
CA ILE A 247 -32.35 -13.94 0.45
C ILE A 247 -33.49 -13.97 1.48
N GLY A 248 -33.44 -13.12 2.51
CA GLY A 248 -34.47 -13.07 3.53
C GLY A 248 -34.54 -14.35 4.37
N LYS A 249 -35.73 -14.97 4.43
CA LYS A 249 -36.00 -16.17 5.26
C LYS A 249 -35.75 -17.50 4.53
N ASN A 250 -35.09 -17.50 3.39
CA ASN A 250 -34.80 -18.74 2.63
C ASN A 250 -33.65 -19.55 3.23
#